data_dedc83917170d6430e1fdd8f5072fe8e
#
_entry.id   dedc83917170d6430e1fdd8f5072fe8e
#
_cell.length_a   1.000
_cell.length_b   1.000
_cell.length_c   1.000
_cell.angle_alpha   90.00
_cell.angle_beta   90.00
_cell.angle_gamma   90.00
#
_symmetry.space_group_name_H-M   'P 1'
#
loop_
_entity.id
_entity.type
_entity.pdbx_description
1 polymer ?
#
loop_
_entity_poly.entity_id
_entity_poly.type
_entity_poly.pdbx_seq_one_letter_code
_entity_poly.pdbx_strand_id
1 'polypeptide(L)'
;MVSFIVGGIVTLVTFYIALIYASESIVLLGFAEAVLLVLAFLFLVWRKRCISAEIDSPMTVAEAGDEIPVVLRVHYHGKFVCTRVRYRLICNNRFFAIRKKSYKLGDAVYPGDNEYAYSVLVPYAGNYEFELCSIRFYDLTGLFSMTKRVEGSSQIQVLPQMTSVGIRISERTRNFFGDADVYDDFHPGDDASEIFDIREFQAGDRIQNIHWKLSAKSEELLVRQDSQALACPVVLLLDRDAAGVRGQDEVELYLEAVASLSFSLMDAACPHFAAWYSGERGDIVRIRVDNEESFYIFMCEYLADCLGTAPLAIKELYTQKYREDHALFHIQIVDKKLLLNEQELTEMRGNEWKAIAEKLEIVL
;
A
#
# COMPACT_ATOMS: atom_id res chain seq x y z
N MET A 1 7.32 -25.49 23.96
CA MET A 1 6.65 -26.09 25.14
C MET A 1 6.49 -27.61 25.02
N VAL A 2 6.05 -28.12 23.87
CA VAL A 2 5.89 -29.60 23.68
C VAL A 2 7.18 -30.36 24.03
N SER A 3 8.35 -29.90 23.56
CA SER A 3 9.64 -30.54 23.82
C SER A 3 9.99 -30.63 25.32
N PHE A 4 9.62 -29.65 26.14
CA PHE A 4 9.82 -29.71 27.59
C PHE A 4 8.89 -30.71 28.26
N ILE A 5 7.65 -30.86 27.77
CA ILE A 5 6.72 -31.83 28.26
C ILE A 5 7.26 -33.25 27.96
N VAL A 6 7.74 -33.49 26.73
CA VAL A 6 8.37 -34.75 26.35
C VAL A 6 9.60 -35.03 27.19
N GLY A 7 10.48 -34.05 27.39
CA GLY A 7 11.66 -34.19 28.27
C GLY A 7 11.28 -34.53 29.70
N GLY A 8 10.27 -33.89 30.26
CA GLY A 8 9.74 -34.21 31.58
C GLY A 8 9.18 -35.64 31.71
N ILE A 9 8.47 -36.08 30.65
CA ILE A 9 7.97 -37.49 30.61
C ILE A 9 9.14 -38.46 30.59
N VAL A 10 10.18 -38.21 29.77
CA VAL A 10 11.37 -39.06 29.71
C VAL A 10 12.03 -39.13 31.08
N THR A 11 12.25 -38.00 31.74
CA THR A 11 12.83 -37.98 33.10
C THR A 11 11.99 -38.73 34.10
N LEU A 12 10.65 -38.62 34.04
CA LEU A 12 9.75 -39.41 34.91
C LEU A 12 9.86 -40.94 34.65
N VAL A 13 9.95 -41.35 33.38
CA VAL A 13 10.16 -42.73 33.00
C VAL A 13 11.52 -43.24 33.52
N THR A 14 12.58 -42.44 33.41
CA THR A 14 13.91 -42.79 33.94
C THR A 14 13.85 -43.01 35.45
N PHE A 15 13.18 -42.15 36.21
CA PHE A 15 12.98 -42.37 37.67
C PHE A 15 12.12 -43.60 37.98
N TYR A 16 11.09 -43.88 37.19
CA TYR A 16 10.27 -45.07 37.36
C TYR A 16 11.08 -46.36 37.15
N ILE A 17 11.92 -46.39 36.10
CA ILE A 17 12.84 -47.51 35.84
C ILE A 17 13.87 -47.63 36.98
N ALA A 18 14.41 -46.53 37.47
CA ALA A 18 15.33 -46.51 38.58
C ALA A 18 14.74 -47.15 39.85
N LEU A 19 13.44 -46.93 40.07
CA LEU A 19 12.72 -47.49 41.22
C LEU A 19 12.50 -48.99 41.08
N ILE A 20 12.18 -49.50 39.87
CA ILE A 20 12.02 -50.92 39.60
C ILE A 20 13.33 -51.71 39.80
N TYR A 21 14.42 -51.17 39.26
CA TYR A 21 15.72 -51.83 39.27
C TYR A 21 16.56 -51.54 40.52
N ALA A 22 16.07 -50.67 41.42
CA ALA A 22 16.77 -50.23 42.63
C ALA A 22 18.24 -49.83 42.37
N SER A 23 18.51 -49.20 41.20
CA SER A 23 19.84 -48.87 40.73
C SER A 23 20.19 -47.41 41.02
N GLU A 24 21.20 -47.19 41.83
CA GLU A 24 21.71 -45.84 42.14
C GLU A 24 22.19 -45.10 40.90
N SER A 25 22.76 -45.78 39.91
CA SER A 25 23.25 -45.17 38.66
C SER A 25 22.12 -44.62 37.81
N ILE A 26 20.96 -45.28 37.78
CA ILE A 26 19.80 -44.78 37.02
C ILE A 26 19.13 -43.61 37.73
N VAL A 27 19.14 -43.61 39.08
CA VAL A 27 18.70 -42.43 39.85
C VAL A 27 19.56 -41.22 39.56
N LEU A 28 20.89 -41.40 39.53
CA LEU A 28 21.83 -40.32 39.21
C LEU A 28 21.60 -39.74 37.78
N LEU A 29 21.30 -40.67 36.81
CA LEU A 29 20.96 -40.28 35.46
C LEU A 29 19.66 -39.43 35.41
N GLY A 30 18.62 -39.81 36.12
CA GLY A 30 17.35 -39.09 36.23
C GLY A 30 17.54 -37.69 36.83
N PHE A 31 18.39 -37.55 37.84
CA PHE A 31 18.77 -36.23 38.38
C PHE A 31 19.55 -35.41 37.38
N ALA A 32 20.49 -35.96 36.61
CA ALA A 32 21.23 -35.28 35.60
C ALA A 32 20.29 -34.76 34.47
N GLU A 33 19.32 -35.59 34.02
CA GLU A 33 18.30 -35.16 33.05
C GLU A 33 17.45 -34.00 33.59
N ALA A 34 16.99 -34.09 34.84
CA ALA A 34 16.19 -33.01 35.46
C ALA A 34 16.97 -31.68 35.53
N VAL A 35 18.24 -31.74 35.94
CA VAL A 35 19.12 -30.54 35.98
C VAL A 35 19.30 -29.95 34.57
N LEU A 36 19.54 -30.82 33.58
CA LEU A 36 19.69 -30.36 32.18
C LEU A 36 18.41 -29.67 31.64
N LEU A 37 17.23 -30.22 31.95
CA LEU A 37 15.96 -29.61 31.58
C LEU A 37 15.78 -28.22 32.22
N VAL A 38 16.09 -28.12 33.52
CA VAL A 38 16.03 -26.82 34.24
C VAL A 38 17.00 -25.80 33.63
N LEU A 39 18.25 -26.22 33.38
CA LEU A 39 19.26 -25.34 32.77
C LEU A 39 18.86 -24.92 31.36
N ALA A 40 18.33 -25.82 30.52
CA ALA A 40 17.84 -25.49 29.19
C ALA A 40 16.67 -24.50 29.24
N PHE A 41 15.75 -24.66 30.20
CA PHE A 41 14.65 -23.75 30.43
C PHE A 41 15.14 -22.35 30.83
N LEU A 42 16.00 -22.26 31.83
CA LEU A 42 16.57 -21.00 32.31
C LEU A 42 17.36 -20.29 31.21
N PHE A 43 18.13 -21.05 30.42
CA PHE A 43 18.87 -20.52 29.28
C PHE A 43 17.94 -19.92 28.21
N LEU A 44 16.83 -20.60 27.87
CA LEU A 44 15.86 -20.08 26.92
C LEU A 44 15.10 -18.85 27.45
N VAL A 45 14.77 -18.83 28.76
CA VAL A 45 14.15 -17.67 29.40
C VAL A 45 15.10 -16.46 29.36
N TRP A 46 16.38 -16.66 29.66
CA TRP A 46 17.40 -15.63 29.55
C TRP A 46 17.52 -15.12 28.10
N ARG A 47 17.61 -16.04 27.13
CA ARG A 47 17.68 -15.73 25.71
C ARG A 47 16.46 -14.91 25.21
N LYS A 48 15.27 -15.25 25.70
CA LYS A 48 14.04 -14.49 25.39
C LYS A 48 14.13 -13.01 25.78
N ARG A 49 14.87 -12.69 26.83
CA ARG A 49 15.07 -11.30 27.26
C ARG A 49 16.11 -10.55 26.43
N CYS A 50 17.08 -11.29 25.89
CA CYS A 50 18.21 -10.72 25.16
C CYS A 50 17.93 -10.48 23.67
N ILE A 51 16.81 -10.98 23.10
CA ILE A 51 16.52 -10.86 21.67
C ILE A 51 15.34 -9.93 21.43
N SER A 52 15.50 -8.97 20.52
CA SER A 52 14.45 -8.17 19.92
C SER A 52 14.59 -8.18 18.41
N ALA A 53 13.50 -7.93 17.70
CA ALA A 53 13.55 -7.79 16.26
C ALA A 53 12.50 -6.79 15.81
N GLU A 54 12.84 -6.10 14.75
CA GLU A 54 12.02 -5.11 14.06
C GLU A 54 11.97 -5.46 12.60
N ILE A 55 10.87 -5.11 11.96
CA ILE A 55 10.70 -5.26 10.53
C ILE A 55 10.68 -3.89 9.87
N ASP A 56 11.39 -3.78 8.78
CA ASP A 56 11.47 -2.56 7.99
C ASP A 56 11.37 -2.90 6.50
N SER A 57 10.91 -1.97 5.71
CA SER A 57 10.98 -2.06 4.26
C SER A 57 11.63 -0.80 3.72
N PRO A 58 12.72 -0.94 2.98
CA PRO A 58 13.42 0.21 2.40
C PRO A 58 12.63 0.87 1.26
N MET A 59 11.57 0.20 0.77
CA MET A 59 10.71 0.70 -0.31
C MET A 59 9.34 1.03 0.25
N THR A 60 8.80 2.17 -0.13
CA THR A 60 7.42 2.58 0.21
C THR A 60 6.42 2.25 -0.90
N VAL A 61 6.90 2.19 -2.13
CA VAL A 61 6.12 1.90 -3.34
C VAL A 61 6.86 0.87 -4.19
N ALA A 62 6.13 -0.07 -4.78
CA ALA A 62 6.60 -1.11 -5.70
C ALA A 62 5.57 -1.36 -6.79
N GLU A 63 5.88 -2.19 -7.79
CA GLU A 63 4.94 -2.60 -8.83
C GLU A 63 4.45 -4.05 -8.61
N ALA A 64 3.26 -4.35 -9.13
CA ALA A 64 2.70 -5.70 -9.08
C ALA A 64 3.58 -6.67 -9.88
N GLY A 65 3.91 -7.81 -9.26
CA GLY A 65 4.84 -8.80 -9.83
C GLY A 65 6.29 -8.66 -9.37
N ASP A 66 6.63 -7.59 -8.64
CA ASP A 66 7.98 -7.39 -8.12
C ASP A 66 8.27 -8.26 -6.89
N GLU A 67 9.57 -8.50 -6.68
CA GLU A 67 10.09 -9.03 -5.44
C GLU A 67 10.51 -7.91 -4.50
N ILE A 68 9.74 -7.73 -3.41
CA ILE A 68 9.97 -6.68 -2.45
C ILE A 68 10.98 -7.14 -1.39
N PRO A 69 12.06 -6.39 -1.15
CA PRO A 69 12.99 -6.66 -0.06
C PRO A 69 12.34 -6.26 1.28
N VAL A 70 12.16 -7.25 2.14
CA VAL A 70 11.72 -7.05 3.53
C VAL A 70 12.94 -7.25 4.41
N VAL A 71 13.32 -6.22 5.14
CA VAL A 71 14.50 -6.22 6.01
C VAL A 71 14.08 -6.48 7.44
N LEU A 72 14.70 -7.47 8.04
CA LEU A 72 14.50 -7.87 9.42
C LEU A 72 15.74 -7.51 10.22
N ARG A 73 15.62 -6.50 11.10
CA ARG A 73 16.68 -6.10 12.02
C ARG A 73 16.52 -6.82 13.35
N VAL A 74 17.54 -7.57 13.75
CA VAL A 74 17.52 -8.38 14.98
C VAL A 74 18.64 -7.92 15.91
N HIS A 75 18.26 -7.39 17.05
CA HIS A 75 19.19 -6.99 18.10
C HIS A 75 19.31 -8.10 19.14
N TYR A 76 20.52 -8.63 19.30
CA TYR A 76 20.78 -9.71 20.23
C TYR A 76 21.91 -9.39 21.20
N HIS A 77 21.56 -9.17 22.47
CA HIS A 77 22.51 -8.86 23.55
C HIS A 77 23.07 -10.10 24.27
N GLY A 78 22.89 -11.28 23.72
CA GLY A 78 23.42 -12.52 24.27
C GLY A 78 24.89 -12.73 23.92
N LYS A 79 25.59 -13.53 24.72
CA LYS A 79 27.03 -13.87 24.51
C LYS A 79 27.23 -15.03 23.52
N PHE A 80 26.24 -15.92 23.37
CA PHE A 80 26.35 -17.13 22.57
C PHE A 80 25.51 -17.02 21.31
N VAL A 81 26.05 -17.48 20.19
CA VAL A 81 25.35 -17.51 18.91
C VAL A 81 24.03 -18.30 19.01
N CYS A 82 22.98 -17.76 18.44
CA CYS A 82 21.70 -18.43 18.25
C CYS A 82 21.73 -19.15 16.90
N THR A 83 22.16 -20.40 16.89
CA THR A 83 22.37 -21.19 15.65
C THR A 83 21.09 -21.43 14.86
N ARG A 84 19.94 -21.33 15.49
CA ARG A 84 18.65 -21.57 14.86
C ARG A 84 17.59 -20.65 15.43
N VAL A 85 17.18 -19.68 14.63
CA VAL A 85 16.06 -18.78 14.93
C VAL A 85 15.05 -18.87 13.78
N ARG A 86 13.76 -18.86 14.09
CA ARG A 86 12.70 -18.83 13.09
C ARG A 86 11.79 -17.64 13.34
N TYR A 87 11.54 -16.90 12.29
CA TYR A 87 10.64 -15.74 12.28
C TYR A 87 9.33 -16.16 11.63
N ARG A 88 8.22 -15.66 12.17
CA ARG A 88 6.91 -15.81 11.56
C ARG A 88 6.46 -14.44 11.07
N LEU A 89 6.52 -14.26 9.75
CA LEU A 89 6.04 -13.09 9.04
C LEU A 89 4.66 -13.38 8.45
N ILE A 90 3.72 -12.48 8.62
CA ILE A 90 2.43 -12.48 7.94
C ILE A 90 2.41 -11.35 6.93
N CYS A 91 2.04 -11.68 5.71
CA CYS A 91 1.81 -10.73 4.63
C CYS A 91 0.30 -10.68 4.35
N ASN A 92 -0.26 -9.49 4.39
CA ASN A 92 -1.67 -9.23 4.15
C ASN A 92 -1.81 -8.09 3.14
N ASN A 93 -2.61 -8.27 2.09
CA ASN A 93 -3.01 -7.18 1.22
C ASN A 93 -4.35 -6.63 1.74
N ARG A 94 -4.37 -5.38 2.19
CA ARG A 94 -5.56 -4.75 2.78
C ARG A 94 -6.62 -4.39 1.75
N PHE A 95 -6.21 -4.13 0.51
CA PHE A 95 -7.13 -3.80 -0.58
C PHE A 95 -8.02 -4.99 -0.97
N PHE A 96 -7.48 -6.21 -0.82
CA PHE A 96 -8.22 -7.44 -1.06
C PHE A 96 -8.51 -8.15 0.26
N ALA A 97 -9.67 -8.76 0.39
CA ALA A 97 -9.95 -9.73 1.46
C ALA A 97 -9.19 -11.05 1.21
N ILE A 98 -7.88 -10.97 0.96
CA ILE A 98 -7.04 -12.13 0.63
C ILE A 98 -6.65 -12.89 1.89
N ARG A 99 -6.49 -14.20 1.71
CA ARG A 99 -5.98 -15.09 2.75
C ARG A 99 -4.56 -14.68 3.14
N LYS A 100 -4.37 -14.27 4.39
CA LYS A 100 -3.06 -13.91 4.94
C LYS A 100 -2.02 -15.00 4.64
N LYS A 101 -0.95 -14.65 3.94
CA LYS A 101 0.17 -15.56 3.69
C LYS A 101 1.12 -15.54 4.89
N SER A 102 1.53 -16.71 5.38
CA SER A 102 2.48 -16.80 6.49
C SER A 102 3.79 -17.40 6.00
N TYR A 103 4.86 -16.61 6.15
CA TYR A 103 6.22 -17.01 5.83
C TYR A 103 6.94 -17.45 7.10
N LYS A 104 7.72 -18.53 7.00
CA LYS A 104 8.60 -19.03 8.06
C LYS A 104 10.03 -18.84 7.57
N LEU A 105 10.64 -17.79 8.04
CA LEU A 105 12.02 -17.45 7.75
C LEU A 105 12.92 -18.00 8.85
N GLY A 106 14.19 -18.22 8.57
CA GLY A 106 15.06 -18.77 9.60
C GLY A 106 16.53 -18.59 9.31
N ASP A 107 17.26 -18.11 10.33
CA ASP A 107 18.69 -17.81 10.27
C ASP A 107 19.38 -18.07 11.61
N ALA A 108 20.72 -18.00 11.57
CA ALA A 108 21.53 -17.93 12.76
C ALA A 108 21.69 -16.46 13.20
N VAL A 109 21.53 -16.17 14.48
CA VAL A 109 21.68 -14.81 15.01
C VAL A 109 22.94 -14.73 15.87
N TYR A 110 23.79 -13.76 15.54
CA TYR A 110 25.05 -13.48 16.22
C TYR A 110 24.86 -12.41 17.30
N PRO A 111 25.73 -12.34 18.31
CA PRO A 111 25.75 -11.24 19.27
C PRO A 111 25.92 -9.89 18.57
N GLY A 112 25.10 -8.90 18.95
CA GLY A 112 25.06 -7.57 18.34
C GLY A 112 23.87 -7.40 17.39
N ASP A 113 24.01 -6.51 16.44
CA ASP A 113 22.99 -6.17 15.46
C ASP A 113 23.15 -7.04 14.22
N ASN A 114 22.04 -7.63 13.81
CA ASN A 114 21.96 -8.51 12.63
C ASN A 114 20.89 -7.97 11.71
N GLU A 115 21.17 -8.00 10.42
CA GLU A 115 20.23 -7.58 9.37
C GLU A 115 20.07 -8.69 8.35
N TYR A 116 18.81 -9.06 8.08
CA TYR A 116 18.46 -10.12 7.13
C TYR A 116 17.47 -9.55 6.12
N ALA A 117 17.82 -9.62 4.85
CA ALA A 117 16.94 -9.25 3.75
C ALA A 117 16.29 -10.50 3.16
N TYR A 118 14.98 -10.45 3.04
CA TYR A 118 14.17 -11.51 2.41
C TYR A 118 13.38 -10.91 1.27
N SER A 119 13.34 -11.60 0.13
CA SER A 119 12.49 -11.21 -0.99
C SER A 119 11.11 -11.84 -0.86
N VAL A 120 10.08 -11.02 -0.98
CA VAL A 120 8.68 -11.46 -0.99
C VAL A 120 8.04 -11.04 -2.30
N LEU A 121 7.58 -12.02 -3.09
CA LEU A 121 6.85 -11.77 -4.32
C LEU A 121 5.45 -11.26 -4.02
N VAL A 122 5.09 -10.10 -4.58
CA VAL A 122 3.77 -9.48 -4.50
C VAL A 122 3.10 -9.50 -5.87
N PRO A 123 2.25 -10.50 -6.13
CA PRO A 123 1.71 -10.72 -7.47
C PRO A 123 0.58 -9.75 -7.86
N TYR A 124 0.00 -9.01 -6.92
CA TYR A 124 -1.16 -8.14 -7.13
C TYR A 124 -0.91 -6.74 -6.58
N ALA A 125 -1.54 -5.75 -7.18
CA ALA A 125 -1.54 -4.39 -6.64
C ALA A 125 -2.28 -4.29 -5.29
N GLY A 126 -2.07 -3.23 -4.54
CA GLY A 126 -2.77 -2.95 -3.29
C GLY A 126 -1.86 -2.49 -2.16
N ASN A 127 -2.42 -2.40 -0.96
CA ASN A 127 -1.69 -2.01 0.25
C ASN A 127 -1.28 -3.27 1.03
N TYR A 128 0.00 -3.61 0.97
CA TYR A 128 0.57 -4.75 1.67
C TYR A 128 1.06 -4.36 3.07
N GLU A 129 0.63 -5.13 4.05
CA GLU A 129 1.10 -5.04 5.43
C GLU A 129 1.89 -6.30 5.77
N PHE A 130 3.14 -6.11 6.18
CA PHE A 130 4.02 -7.15 6.66
C PHE A 130 4.07 -7.08 8.18
N GLU A 131 3.55 -8.09 8.86
CA GLU A 131 3.54 -8.18 10.33
C GLU A 131 4.54 -9.22 10.81
N LEU A 132 5.48 -8.83 11.65
CA LEU A 132 6.34 -9.76 12.36
C LEU A 132 5.63 -10.22 13.64
N CYS A 133 5.09 -11.43 13.63
CA CYS A 133 4.26 -11.93 14.73
C CYS A 133 5.06 -12.56 15.87
N SER A 134 6.12 -13.31 15.54
CA SER A 134 6.86 -14.05 16.55
C SER A 134 8.24 -14.51 16.11
N ILE A 135 9.13 -14.60 17.08
CA ILE A 135 10.46 -15.19 16.95
C ILE A 135 10.47 -16.49 17.77
N ARG A 136 10.88 -17.58 17.15
CA ARG A 136 11.13 -18.85 17.80
C ARG A 136 12.62 -19.14 17.79
N PHE A 137 13.23 -19.28 18.92
CA PHE A 137 14.64 -19.60 19.11
C PHE A 137 14.80 -20.94 19.83
N TYR A 138 15.92 -21.58 19.59
CA TYR A 138 16.22 -22.91 20.06
C TYR A 138 17.38 -22.86 21.05
N ASP A 139 17.49 -23.87 21.91
CA ASP A 139 18.65 -24.09 22.75
C ASP A 139 19.87 -24.55 21.91
N LEU A 140 21.01 -24.78 22.57
CA LEU A 140 22.23 -25.20 21.90
C LEU A 140 22.11 -26.60 21.27
N THR A 141 21.28 -27.46 21.82
CA THR A 141 21.03 -28.83 21.31
C THR A 141 19.99 -28.84 20.20
N GLY A 142 19.20 -27.78 20.04
CA GLY A 142 18.08 -27.71 19.11
C GLY A 142 16.84 -28.52 19.54
N LEU A 143 16.89 -29.16 20.71
CA LEU A 143 15.80 -30.00 21.23
C LEU A 143 14.67 -29.15 21.83
N PHE A 144 15.03 -28.07 22.53
CA PHE A 144 14.07 -27.19 23.18
C PHE A 144 13.94 -25.87 22.43
N SER A 145 12.74 -25.34 22.42
CA SER A 145 12.48 -24.05 21.78
C SER A 145 11.51 -23.21 22.60
N MET A 146 11.68 -21.90 22.51
CA MET A 146 10.78 -20.93 23.09
C MET A 146 10.39 -19.90 22.02
N THR A 147 9.17 -19.36 22.15
CA THR A 147 8.64 -18.36 21.22
C THR A 147 8.43 -17.04 21.97
N LYS A 148 8.90 -15.95 21.39
CA LYS A 148 8.62 -14.59 21.83
C LYS A 148 7.66 -13.95 20.81
N ARG A 149 6.58 -13.34 21.27
CA ARG A 149 5.74 -12.48 20.44
C ARG A 149 6.48 -11.17 20.24
N VAL A 150 6.43 -10.66 19.03
CA VAL A 150 7.01 -9.38 18.64
C VAL A 150 5.92 -8.65 17.88
N GLU A 151 5.83 -7.36 18.09
CA GLU A 151 4.92 -6.47 17.39
C GLU A 151 5.78 -5.55 16.53
N GLY A 152 5.66 -5.71 15.24
CA GLY A 152 6.31 -4.86 14.25
C GLY A 152 5.57 -5.02 12.93
N SER A 153 5.25 -3.91 12.29
CA SER A 153 4.61 -3.90 10.99
C SER A 153 5.30 -2.90 10.06
N SER A 154 5.34 -3.25 8.79
CA SER A 154 5.76 -2.36 7.71
C SER A 154 4.70 -2.41 6.62
N GLN A 155 4.42 -1.27 6.00
CA GLN A 155 3.42 -1.14 4.94
C GLN A 155 4.10 -0.72 3.65
N ILE A 156 3.66 -1.31 2.55
CA ILE A 156 4.14 -1.02 1.21
C ILE A 156 2.94 -0.91 0.28
N GLN A 157 2.94 0.12 -0.53
CA GLN A 157 1.96 0.28 -1.59
C GLN A 157 2.49 -0.34 -2.87
N VAL A 158 1.70 -1.24 -3.45
CA VAL A 158 2.03 -1.92 -4.69
C VAL A 158 1.09 -1.42 -5.77
N LEU A 159 1.65 -0.71 -6.75
CA LEU A 159 0.91 -0.17 -7.88
C LEU A 159 0.64 -1.25 -8.92
N PRO A 160 -0.49 -1.19 -9.63
CA PRO A 160 -0.76 -2.08 -10.75
C PRO A 160 0.17 -1.76 -11.93
N GLN A 161 0.38 -2.73 -12.81
CA GLN A 161 1.09 -2.51 -14.06
C GLN A 161 0.28 -1.53 -14.94
N MET A 162 0.98 -0.60 -15.57
CA MET A 162 0.36 0.41 -16.42
C MET A 162 0.67 0.13 -17.89
N THR A 163 -0.34 0.25 -18.73
CA THR A 163 -0.21 0.14 -20.18
C THR A 163 -0.82 1.39 -20.83
N SER A 164 -0.10 2.03 -21.71
CA SER A 164 -0.60 3.21 -22.42
C SER A 164 -1.83 2.88 -23.26
N VAL A 165 -2.87 3.71 -23.14
CA VAL A 165 -4.12 3.65 -23.91
C VAL A 165 -4.12 4.80 -24.89
N GLY A 166 -4.58 4.57 -26.13
CA GLY A 166 -4.71 5.61 -27.13
C GLY A 166 -5.78 6.64 -26.74
N ILE A 167 -5.38 7.86 -26.39
CA ILE A 167 -6.31 8.96 -26.07
C ILE A 167 -6.13 10.08 -27.09
N ARG A 168 -7.25 10.47 -27.73
CA ARG A 168 -7.31 11.65 -28.61
C ARG A 168 -8.18 12.72 -27.98
N ILE A 169 -7.61 13.90 -27.76
CA ILE A 169 -8.31 15.03 -27.18
C ILE A 169 -8.80 15.96 -28.28
N SER A 170 -10.12 16.23 -28.30
CA SER A 170 -10.74 17.18 -29.22
C SER A 170 -10.40 18.64 -28.86
N GLU A 171 -10.58 19.55 -29.84
CA GLU A 171 -10.42 20.98 -29.58
C GLU A 171 -11.40 21.49 -28.50
N ARG A 172 -12.59 20.93 -28.44
CA ARG A 172 -13.59 21.28 -27.42
C ARG A 172 -13.09 20.94 -26.01
N THR A 173 -12.48 19.79 -25.85
CA THR A 173 -11.95 19.35 -24.58
C THR A 173 -10.73 20.17 -24.15
N ARG A 174 -9.88 20.57 -25.12
CA ARG A 174 -8.74 21.45 -24.85
C ARG A 174 -9.16 22.84 -24.42
N ASN A 175 -10.23 23.36 -24.99
CA ASN A 175 -10.74 24.70 -24.69
C ASN A 175 -11.61 24.74 -23.43
N PHE A 176 -11.91 23.57 -22.84
CA PHE A 176 -12.77 23.48 -21.66
C PHE A 176 -12.24 24.27 -20.45
N PHE A 177 -10.92 24.45 -20.35
CA PHE A 177 -10.30 25.22 -19.26
C PHE A 177 -10.56 26.74 -19.36
N GLY A 178 -10.87 27.25 -20.55
CA GLY A 178 -11.19 28.68 -20.74
C GLY A 178 -12.58 29.10 -20.23
N ASP A 179 -13.45 28.09 -19.95
CA ASP A 179 -14.83 28.30 -19.52
C ASP A 179 -15.05 27.83 -18.07
N ALA A 180 -13.99 27.71 -17.26
CA ALA A 180 -14.10 27.25 -15.90
C ALA A 180 -14.72 28.31 -14.99
N ASP A 181 -15.90 28.02 -14.43
CA ASP A 181 -16.59 28.90 -13.48
C ASP A 181 -16.17 28.67 -12.01
N VAL A 182 -15.36 27.64 -11.71
CA VAL A 182 -14.97 27.26 -10.34
C VAL A 182 -13.46 27.26 -10.21
N TYR A 183 -12.96 28.02 -9.25
CA TYR A 183 -11.53 28.17 -8.96
C TYR A 183 -11.18 27.68 -7.57
N ASP A 184 -9.90 27.35 -7.36
CA ASP A 184 -9.41 26.96 -6.03
C ASP A 184 -9.18 28.20 -5.16
N ASP A 185 -9.88 28.27 -4.03
CA ASP A 185 -9.74 29.37 -3.06
C ASP A 185 -8.47 29.26 -2.20
N PHE A 186 -7.75 28.16 -2.28
CA PHE A 186 -6.62 27.87 -1.38
C PHE A 186 -5.26 27.79 -2.07
N HIS A 187 -5.22 27.55 -3.37
CA HIS A 187 -3.96 27.39 -4.11
C HIS A 187 -3.91 28.24 -5.36
N PRO A 188 -2.77 28.95 -5.58
CA PRO A 188 -2.54 29.67 -6.82
C PRO A 188 -2.36 28.69 -7.99
N GLY A 189 -2.74 29.10 -9.20
CA GLY A 189 -2.64 28.33 -10.43
C GLY A 189 -2.05 29.11 -11.60
N ASP A 190 -2.33 28.64 -12.81
CA ASP A 190 -1.84 29.23 -14.06
C ASP A 190 -2.95 29.85 -14.93
N ASP A 191 -4.20 29.92 -14.43
CA ASP A 191 -5.31 30.50 -15.17
C ASP A 191 -5.39 32.03 -14.97
N ALA A 192 -4.99 32.77 -16.01
CA ALA A 192 -4.96 34.20 -16.00
C ALA A 192 -6.35 34.89 -16.08
N SER A 193 -7.45 34.10 -16.21
CA SER A 193 -8.80 34.64 -16.30
C SER A 193 -9.30 35.17 -14.97
N GLU A 194 -8.81 34.62 -13.86
CA GLU A 194 -9.14 35.06 -12.50
C GLU A 194 -7.89 35.23 -11.63
N ILE A 195 -7.94 36.20 -10.72
CA ILE A 195 -6.82 36.54 -9.85
C ILE A 195 -7.05 35.90 -8.50
N PHE A 196 -6.17 34.98 -8.12
CA PHE A 196 -6.16 34.33 -6.80
C PHE A 196 -5.76 35.32 -5.71
N ASP A 197 -4.62 36.00 -5.88
CA ASP A 197 -4.10 36.97 -4.91
C ASP A 197 -3.15 37.97 -5.57
N ILE A 198 -2.85 39.06 -4.85
CA ILE A 198 -1.88 40.06 -5.27
C ILE A 198 -0.85 40.24 -4.16
N ARG A 199 0.39 39.84 -4.44
CA ARG A 199 1.50 39.90 -3.49
C ARG A 199 2.67 40.75 -4.01
N GLU A 200 3.60 41.07 -3.15
CA GLU A 200 4.84 41.76 -3.53
C GLU A 200 5.69 40.94 -4.50
N PHE A 201 6.32 41.61 -5.44
CA PHE A 201 7.22 41.01 -6.43
C PHE A 201 8.45 40.40 -5.75
N GLN A 202 8.76 39.17 -6.10
CA GLN A 202 9.96 38.46 -5.65
C GLN A 202 10.88 38.16 -6.84
N ALA A 203 12.19 38.08 -6.56
CA ALA A 203 13.17 37.73 -7.60
C ALA A 203 12.86 36.28 -8.14
N GLY A 204 12.52 36.25 -9.46
CA GLY A 204 12.08 35.02 -10.14
C GLY A 204 10.67 35.10 -10.69
N ASP A 205 9.87 36.07 -10.25
CA ASP A 205 8.51 36.26 -10.78
C ASP A 205 8.54 36.75 -12.25
N ARG A 206 7.53 36.31 -13.00
CA ARG A 206 7.37 36.72 -14.41
C ARG A 206 6.93 38.17 -14.48
N ILE A 207 7.66 39.00 -15.23
CA ILE A 207 7.37 40.44 -15.43
C ILE A 207 5.97 40.68 -16.03
N GLN A 208 5.46 39.70 -16.78
CA GLN A 208 4.12 39.75 -17.39
C GLN A 208 2.99 39.73 -16.35
N ASN A 209 3.24 39.17 -15.18
CA ASN A 209 2.25 39.07 -14.09
C ASN A 209 2.26 40.31 -13.18
N ILE A 210 3.06 41.34 -13.46
CA ILE A 210 3.06 42.60 -12.68
C ILE A 210 1.76 43.35 -12.89
N HIS A 211 1.07 43.65 -11.78
CA HIS A 211 -0.14 44.47 -11.79
C HIS A 211 0.18 45.94 -11.83
N TRP A 212 0.61 46.45 -12.99
CA TRP A 212 1.12 47.82 -13.18
C TRP A 212 0.23 48.90 -12.59
N LYS A 213 -1.08 48.79 -12.75
CA LYS A 213 -2.05 49.78 -12.25
C LYS A 213 -2.05 49.89 -10.72
N LEU A 214 -1.92 48.76 -10.02
CA LEU A 214 -1.90 48.74 -8.56
C LEU A 214 -0.51 49.09 -8.03
N SER A 215 0.55 48.61 -8.67
CA SER A 215 1.94 48.95 -8.35
C SER A 215 2.21 50.47 -8.44
N ALA A 216 1.65 51.11 -9.44
CA ALA A 216 1.77 52.58 -9.58
C ALA A 216 1.04 53.36 -8.46
N LYS A 217 0.09 52.76 -7.78
CA LYS A 217 -0.68 53.37 -6.70
C LYS A 217 -0.09 53.08 -5.31
N SER A 218 0.54 51.91 -5.13
CA SER A 218 1.13 51.45 -3.86
C SER A 218 2.61 51.84 -3.70
N GLU A 219 3.27 52.36 -4.74
CA GLU A 219 4.71 52.62 -4.82
C GLU A 219 5.59 51.37 -4.65
N GLU A 220 4.99 50.19 -4.71
CA GLU A 220 5.65 48.88 -4.61
C GLU A 220 5.28 48.04 -5.83
N LEU A 221 6.22 47.17 -6.28
CA LEU A 221 5.93 46.26 -7.38
C LEU A 221 5.05 45.09 -6.84
N LEU A 222 3.83 44.99 -7.36
CA LEU A 222 2.87 43.98 -7.04
C LEU A 222 2.69 42.99 -8.19
N VAL A 223 2.69 41.68 -7.88
CA VAL A 223 2.48 40.60 -8.84
C VAL A 223 1.13 39.98 -8.60
N ARG A 224 0.42 39.76 -9.69
CA ARG A 224 -0.82 39.00 -9.73
C ARG A 224 -0.49 37.51 -9.71
N GLN A 225 -1.07 36.77 -8.78
CA GLN A 225 -1.12 35.33 -8.81
C GLN A 225 -2.42 34.90 -9.48
N ASP A 226 -2.28 34.08 -10.51
CA ASP A 226 -3.42 33.56 -11.24
C ASP A 226 -4.11 32.44 -10.44
N SER A 227 -5.41 32.26 -10.68
CA SER A 227 -6.20 31.22 -10.00
C SER A 227 -6.01 29.85 -10.62
N GLN A 228 -6.27 28.81 -9.85
CA GLN A 228 -6.29 27.44 -10.36
C GLN A 228 -7.71 27.05 -10.74
N ALA A 229 -7.98 26.87 -12.04
CA ALA A 229 -9.26 26.36 -12.49
C ALA A 229 -9.48 24.94 -11.96
N LEU A 230 -10.58 24.73 -11.24
CA LEU A 230 -10.94 23.42 -10.66
C LEU A 230 -11.72 22.52 -11.63
N ALA A 231 -12.21 23.06 -12.73
CA ALA A 231 -12.92 22.29 -13.71
C ALA A 231 -12.01 21.29 -14.42
N CYS A 232 -12.44 20.05 -14.51
CA CYS A 232 -11.78 19.03 -15.30
C CYS A 232 -12.76 18.48 -16.34
N PRO A 233 -12.33 18.30 -17.62
CA PRO A 233 -13.24 17.82 -18.67
C PRO A 233 -13.66 16.36 -18.46
N VAL A 234 -12.89 15.60 -17.69
CA VAL A 234 -13.08 14.16 -17.49
C VAL A 234 -13.17 13.82 -16.01
N VAL A 235 -14.13 12.96 -15.67
CA VAL A 235 -14.25 12.33 -14.34
C VAL A 235 -14.17 10.82 -14.50
N LEU A 236 -13.20 10.21 -13.83
CA LEU A 236 -13.05 8.76 -13.71
C LEU A 236 -13.78 8.31 -12.44
N LEU A 237 -14.93 7.65 -12.61
CA LEU A 237 -15.75 7.15 -11.50
C LEU A 237 -15.38 5.71 -11.17
N LEU A 238 -14.83 5.50 -9.97
CA LEU A 238 -14.26 4.24 -9.53
C LEU A 238 -15.20 3.53 -8.55
N ASP A 239 -15.89 2.52 -9.04
CA ASP A 239 -16.76 1.65 -8.26
C ASP A 239 -16.42 0.19 -8.54
N ARG A 240 -15.69 -0.43 -7.62
CA ARG A 240 -15.29 -1.82 -7.73
C ARG A 240 -16.49 -2.77 -7.71
N ASP A 241 -17.52 -2.46 -6.91
CA ASP A 241 -18.69 -3.33 -6.78
C ASP A 241 -19.54 -3.26 -8.05
N ALA A 242 -19.74 -2.07 -8.62
CA ALA A 242 -20.42 -1.90 -9.90
C ALA A 242 -19.62 -2.47 -11.09
N ALA A 243 -18.29 -2.52 -10.97
CA ALA A 243 -17.44 -3.14 -12.00
C ALA A 243 -17.66 -4.64 -12.16
N GLY A 244 -18.36 -5.30 -11.21
CA GLY A 244 -18.67 -6.73 -11.28
C GLY A 244 -17.46 -7.65 -11.11
N VAL A 245 -16.34 -7.13 -10.59
CA VAL A 245 -15.11 -7.88 -10.38
C VAL A 245 -15.11 -8.54 -8.99
N ARG A 246 -14.85 -9.84 -8.93
CA ARG A 246 -14.94 -10.62 -7.68
C ARG A 246 -13.69 -11.44 -7.38
N GLY A 247 -13.01 -11.93 -8.41
CA GLY A 247 -11.76 -12.70 -8.29
C GLY A 247 -10.54 -11.77 -8.14
N GLN A 248 -9.42 -12.30 -7.64
CA GLN A 248 -8.18 -11.54 -7.50
C GLN A 248 -7.67 -11.04 -8.85
N ASP A 249 -7.65 -11.92 -9.85
CA ASP A 249 -7.20 -11.59 -11.21
C ASP A 249 -8.13 -10.56 -11.88
N GLU A 250 -9.44 -10.62 -11.60
CA GLU A 250 -10.41 -9.65 -12.13
C GLU A 250 -10.25 -8.27 -11.50
N VAL A 251 -9.94 -8.22 -10.20
CA VAL A 251 -9.68 -6.96 -9.51
C VAL A 251 -8.33 -6.39 -9.95
N GLU A 252 -7.31 -7.21 -10.18
CA GLU A 252 -6.04 -6.77 -10.74
C GLU A 252 -6.24 -6.14 -12.12
N LEU A 253 -6.97 -6.82 -13.02
CA LEU A 253 -7.33 -6.30 -14.32
C LEU A 253 -8.05 -4.94 -14.23
N TYR A 254 -8.96 -4.80 -13.26
CA TYR A 254 -9.66 -3.55 -12.99
C TYR A 254 -8.68 -2.45 -12.54
N LEU A 255 -7.75 -2.75 -11.64
CA LEU A 255 -6.76 -1.79 -11.17
C LEU A 255 -5.77 -1.40 -12.27
N GLU A 256 -5.34 -2.35 -13.09
CA GLU A 256 -4.53 -2.07 -14.28
C GLU A 256 -5.26 -1.14 -15.26
N ALA A 257 -6.56 -1.35 -15.47
CA ALA A 257 -7.38 -0.50 -16.32
C ALA A 257 -7.48 0.93 -15.74
N VAL A 258 -7.78 1.05 -14.45
CA VAL A 258 -7.91 2.35 -13.75
C VAL A 258 -6.60 3.14 -13.83
N ALA A 259 -5.47 2.51 -13.48
CA ALA A 259 -4.17 3.15 -13.50
C ALA A 259 -3.76 3.55 -14.93
N SER A 260 -3.95 2.65 -15.90
CA SER A 260 -3.62 2.90 -17.30
C SER A 260 -4.43 4.04 -17.91
N LEU A 261 -5.73 4.11 -17.62
CA LEU A 261 -6.61 5.17 -18.09
C LEU A 261 -6.21 6.52 -17.48
N SER A 262 -6.03 6.57 -16.16
CA SER A 262 -5.63 7.80 -15.48
C SER A 262 -4.25 8.28 -15.94
N PHE A 263 -3.27 7.38 -16.05
CA PHE A 263 -1.93 7.70 -16.55
C PHE A 263 -1.98 8.21 -17.99
N SER A 264 -2.74 7.53 -18.88
CA SER A 264 -2.84 7.95 -20.29
C SER A 264 -3.58 9.27 -20.49
N LEU A 265 -4.56 9.59 -19.64
CA LEU A 265 -5.20 10.92 -19.61
C LEU A 265 -4.20 12.01 -19.22
N MET A 266 -3.43 11.76 -18.17
CA MET A 266 -2.38 12.67 -17.71
C MET A 266 -1.30 12.88 -18.79
N ASP A 267 -0.81 11.80 -19.39
CA ASP A 267 0.21 11.85 -20.47
C ASP A 267 -0.30 12.60 -21.71
N ALA A 268 -1.59 12.48 -22.00
CA ALA A 268 -2.26 13.25 -23.06
C ALA A 268 -2.53 14.73 -22.68
N ALA A 269 -2.01 15.21 -21.54
CA ALA A 269 -2.27 16.54 -21.00
C ALA A 269 -3.76 16.86 -20.82
N CYS A 270 -4.54 15.85 -20.34
CA CYS A 270 -5.96 15.97 -20.01
C CYS A 270 -6.15 15.83 -18.50
N PRO A 271 -6.17 16.93 -17.74
CA PRO A 271 -6.50 16.88 -16.32
C PRO A 271 -7.87 16.26 -16.10
N HIS A 272 -7.97 15.43 -15.07
CA HIS A 272 -9.19 14.71 -14.75
C HIS A 272 -9.37 14.53 -13.26
N PHE A 273 -10.59 14.28 -12.84
CA PHE A 273 -10.87 13.85 -11.48
C PHE A 273 -10.97 12.33 -11.41
N ALA A 274 -10.27 11.72 -10.45
CA ALA A 274 -10.53 10.36 -10.01
C ALA A 274 -11.41 10.41 -8.76
N ALA A 275 -12.56 9.75 -8.79
CA ALA A 275 -13.54 9.82 -7.70
C ALA A 275 -14.02 8.43 -7.29
N TRP A 276 -14.09 8.16 -5.97
CA TRP A 276 -14.57 6.90 -5.40
C TRP A 276 -15.30 7.12 -4.09
N TYR A 277 -16.06 6.11 -3.67
CA TYR A 277 -16.71 6.12 -2.36
C TYR A 277 -15.76 5.54 -1.30
N SER A 278 -15.36 6.37 -0.34
CA SER A 278 -14.53 5.98 0.79
C SER A 278 -15.37 5.35 1.88
N GLY A 279 -15.09 4.09 2.22
CA GLY A 279 -15.72 3.42 3.35
C GLY A 279 -15.30 3.99 4.71
N GLU A 280 -14.12 4.57 4.79
CA GLU A 280 -13.60 5.18 6.01
C GLU A 280 -14.26 6.55 6.27
N ARG A 281 -14.38 7.38 5.24
CA ARG A 281 -14.99 8.72 5.33
C ARG A 281 -16.51 8.68 5.24
N GLY A 282 -17.11 7.59 4.72
CA GLY A 282 -18.54 7.45 4.48
C GLY A 282 -19.09 8.39 3.40
N ASP A 283 -18.21 8.88 2.50
CA ASP A 283 -18.53 9.89 1.49
C ASP A 283 -17.66 9.71 0.24
N ILE A 284 -18.00 10.42 -0.85
CA ILE A 284 -17.18 10.48 -2.05
C ILE A 284 -15.92 11.30 -1.81
N VAL A 285 -14.80 10.73 -2.19
CA VAL A 285 -13.50 11.38 -2.31
C VAL A 285 -13.22 11.61 -3.78
N ARG A 286 -12.65 12.75 -4.14
CA ARG A 286 -12.12 13.00 -5.46
C ARG A 286 -10.72 13.61 -5.37
N ILE A 287 -9.85 13.22 -6.29
CA ILE A 287 -8.51 13.76 -6.45
C ILE A 287 -8.36 14.24 -7.89
N ARG A 288 -7.81 15.42 -8.06
CA ARG A 288 -7.44 15.95 -9.38
C ARG A 288 -6.10 15.34 -9.78
N VAL A 289 -6.04 14.86 -11.02
CA VAL A 289 -4.83 14.29 -11.62
C VAL A 289 -4.46 15.10 -12.83
N ASP A 290 -3.35 15.82 -12.76
CA ASP A 290 -2.83 16.69 -13.83
C ASP A 290 -1.32 16.51 -14.07
N ASN A 291 -0.62 15.85 -13.16
CA ASN A 291 0.81 15.54 -13.24
C ASN A 291 1.16 14.22 -12.59
N GLU A 292 2.40 13.76 -12.70
CA GLU A 292 2.85 12.48 -12.12
C GLU A 292 2.69 12.44 -10.60
N GLU A 293 2.96 13.53 -9.90
CA GLU A 293 2.85 13.59 -8.45
C GLU A 293 1.40 13.37 -8.01
N SER A 294 0.45 14.09 -8.62
CA SER A 294 -0.99 13.94 -8.32
C SER A 294 -1.52 12.55 -8.72
N PHE A 295 -0.97 11.94 -9.78
CA PHE A 295 -1.28 10.57 -10.14
C PHE A 295 -0.84 9.56 -9.07
N TYR A 296 0.39 9.68 -8.57
CA TYR A 296 0.88 8.82 -7.49
C TYR A 296 0.11 9.02 -6.19
N ILE A 297 -0.22 10.27 -5.83
CA ILE A 297 -1.06 10.59 -4.67
C ILE A 297 -2.43 9.90 -4.81
N PHE A 298 -3.07 10.05 -5.99
CA PHE A 298 -4.35 9.37 -6.27
C PHE A 298 -4.25 7.86 -6.09
N MET A 299 -3.29 7.20 -6.73
CA MET A 299 -3.16 5.76 -6.65
C MET A 299 -2.87 5.29 -5.22
N CYS A 300 -2.01 6.00 -4.51
CA CYS A 300 -1.67 5.69 -3.12
C CYS A 300 -2.88 5.83 -2.19
N GLU A 301 -3.64 6.93 -2.30
CA GLU A 301 -4.85 7.12 -1.48
C GLU A 301 -5.94 6.11 -1.84
N TYR A 302 -6.18 5.85 -3.12
CA TYR A 302 -7.17 4.89 -3.57
C TYR A 302 -6.88 3.46 -3.07
N LEU A 303 -5.62 3.01 -3.16
CA LEU A 303 -5.21 1.68 -2.71
C LEU A 303 -5.14 1.56 -1.18
N ALA A 304 -4.92 2.67 -0.47
CA ALA A 304 -4.90 2.68 0.99
C ALA A 304 -6.30 2.74 1.62
N ASP A 305 -7.28 3.27 0.89
CA ASP A 305 -8.64 3.47 1.40
C ASP A 305 -9.35 2.13 1.64
N CYS A 306 -10.14 2.09 2.71
CA CYS A 306 -11.12 1.04 2.92
C CYS A 306 -12.31 1.30 1.99
N LEU A 307 -12.32 0.65 0.84
CA LEU A 307 -13.43 0.76 -0.11
C LEU A 307 -14.72 0.24 0.53
N GLY A 308 -15.68 1.15 0.72
CA GLY A 308 -17.01 0.82 1.23
C GLY A 308 -17.99 0.55 0.10
N THR A 309 -19.06 -0.18 0.41
CA THR A 309 -20.19 -0.30 -0.52
C THR A 309 -20.96 1.01 -0.54
N ALA A 310 -21.03 1.65 -1.70
CA ALA A 310 -21.77 2.89 -1.87
C ALA A 310 -23.28 2.66 -1.68
N PRO A 311 -23.98 3.57 -1.00
CA PRO A 311 -25.44 3.44 -0.78
C PRO A 311 -26.28 3.64 -2.04
N LEU A 312 -25.72 4.31 -3.06
CA LEU A 312 -26.30 4.60 -4.36
C LEU A 312 -25.23 4.42 -5.44
N ALA A 313 -25.61 4.47 -6.70
CA ALA A 313 -24.64 4.49 -7.80
C ALA A 313 -23.67 5.66 -7.63
N ILE A 314 -22.38 5.41 -7.83
CA ILE A 314 -21.31 6.42 -7.60
C ILE A 314 -21.55 7.70 -8.41
N LYS A 315 -22.08 7.58 -9.61
CA LYS A 315 -22.43 8.72 -10.47
C LYS A 315 -23.50 9.62 -9.84
N GLU A 316 -24.52 9.02 -9.20
CA GLU A 316 -25.57 9.78 -8.52
C GLU A 316 -25.02 10.50 -7.29
N LEU A 317 -24.22 9.81 -6.49
CA LEU A 317 -23.57 10.40 -5.31
C LEU A 317 -22.63 11.55 -5.72
N TYR A 318 -21.86 11.34 -6.78
CA TYR A 318 -20.96 12.36 -7.32
C TYR A 318 -21.74 13.60 -7.74
N THR A 319 -22.81 13.43 -8.55
CA THR A 319 -23.64 14.54 -9.02
C THR A 319 -24.36 15.25 -7.87
N GLN A 320 -24.75 14.53 -6.82
CA GLN A 320 -25.38 15.15 -5.65
C GLN A 320 -24.41 16.03 -4.85
N LYS A 321 -23.15 15.57 -4.71
CA LYS A 321 -22.11 16.27 -3.92
C LYS A 321 -21.50 17.42 -4.72
N TYR A 322 -21.17 17.18 -5.99
CA TYR A 322 -20.49 18.15 -6.87
C TYR A 322 -21.44 18.66 -7.96
N ARG A 323 -22.50 19.35 -7.53
CA ARG A 323 -23.59 19.83 -8.45
C ARG A 323 -23.10 20.87 -9.48
N GLU A 324 -22.05 21.58 -9.17
CA GLU A 324 -21.45 22.63 -10.03
C GLU A 324 -20.37 22.08 -10.95
N ASP A 325 -20.09 20.78 -10.89
CA ASP A 325 -19.11 20.15 -11.77
C ASP A 325 -19.76 19.83 -13.13
N HIS A 326 -19.29 20.48 -14.17
CA HIS A 326 -19.78 20.38 -15.55
C HIS A 326 -18.88 19.53 -16.43
N ALA A 327 -18.28 18.45 -15.87
CA ALA A 327 -17.43 17.55 -16.64
C ALA A 327 -18.11 17.08 -17.93
N LEU A 328 -17.38 17.11 -19.04
CA LEU A 328 -17.89 16.71 -20.36
C LEU A 328 -18.01 15.19 -20.48
N PHE A 329 -17.11 14.46 -19.82
CA PHE A 329 -16.98 13.02 -19.93
C PHE A 329 -16.92 12.33 -18.59
N HIS A 330 -17.70 11.26 -18.47
CA HIS A 330 -17.63 10.35 -17.34
C HIS A 330 -17.16 8.98 -17.83
N ILE A 331 -16.01 8.54 -17.31
CA ILE A 331 -15.46 7.22 -17.57
C ILE A 331 -15.75 6.34 -16.36
N GLN A 332 -16.33 5.16 -16.57
CA GLN A 332 -16.63 4.20 -15.51
C GLN A 332 -16.52 2.77 -16.00
N ILE A 333 -16.27 1.85 -15.07
CA ILE A 333 -16.28 0.41 -15.35
C ILE A 333 -17.47 -0.20 -14.64
N VAL A 334 -18.41 -0.77 -15.41
CA VAL A 334 -19.63 -1.41 -14.90
C VAL A 334 -19.80 -2.78 -15.57
N ASP A 335 -20.06 -3.82 -14.79
CA ASP A 335 -20.22 -5.20 -15.26
C ASP A 335 -19.11 -5.65 -16.23
N LYS A 336 -17.85 -5.32 -15.87
CA LYS A 336 -16.65 -5.58 -16.69
C LYS A 336 -16.64 -4.90 -18.05
N LYS A 337 -17.37 -3.82 -18.21
CA LYS A 337 -17.42 -2.99 -19.41
C LYS A 337 -16.89 -1.60 -19.09
N LEU A 338 -16.03 -1.10 -19.96
CA LEU A 338 -15.59 0.28 -19.91
C LEU A 338 -16.62 1.15 -20.65
N LEU A 339 -17.15 2.13 -19.95
CA LEU A 339 -18.18 3.04 -20.44
C LEU A 339 -17.63 4.47 -20.50
N LEU A 340 -17.97 5.19 -21.56
CA LEU A 340 -17.79 6.64 -21.70
C LEU A 340 -19.16 7.28 -21.87
N ASN A 341 -19.60 8.11 -20.93
CA ASN A 341 -20.93 8.71 -20.91
C ASN A 341 -22.05 7.66 -21.13
N GLU A 342 -21.95 6.51 -20.45
CA GLU A 342 -22.89 5.38 -20.55
C GLU A 342 -22.82 4.59 -21.87
N GLN A 343 -21.99 5.00 -22.82
CA GLN A 343 -21.75 4.23 -24.04
C GLN A 343 -20.62 3.23 -23.83
N GLU A 344 -20.84 1.99 -24.22
CA GLU A 344 -19.85 0.92 -24.13
C GLU A 344 -18.70 1.16 -25.12
N LEU A 345 -17.48 1.28 -24.61
CA LEU A 345 -16.27 1.34 -25.42
C LEU A 345 -15.69 -0.05 -25.67
N THR A 346 -15.59 -0.85 -24.61
CA THR A 346 -15.02 -2.19 -24.69
C THR A 346 -15.44 -3.03 -23.50
N GLU A 347 -15.38 -4.35 -23.64
CA GLU A 347 -15.60 -5.30 -22.55
C GLU A 347 -14.27 -5.84 -22.05
N MET A 348 -14.08 -5.84 -20.73
CA MET A 348 -12.91 -6.37 -20.06
C MET A 348 -13.02 -7.89 -19.94
N ARG A 349 -12.77 -8.61 -21.04
CA ARG A 349 -12.72 -10.07 -21.09
C ARG A 349 -11.28 -10.55 -21.14
N GLY A 350 -10.98 -11.57 -20.36
CA GLY A 350 -9.64 -12.18 -20.31
C GLY A 350 -8.82 -11.71 -19.10
N ASN A 351 -7.58 -12.12 -19.06
CA ASN A 351 -6.70 -11.90 -17.91
C ASN A 351 -5.61 -10.85 -18.18
N GLU A 352 -5.65 -10.16 -19.33
CA GLU A 352 -4.58 -9.24 -19.70
C GLU A 352 -5.17 -7.91 -20.21
N TRP A 353 -5.07 -6.88 -19.37
CA TRP A 353 -5.44 -5.50 -19.75
C TRP A 353 -4.65 -5.01 -20.96
N LYS A 354 -3.38 -5.38 -21.07
CA LYS A 354 -2.51 -4.96 -22.17
C LYS A 354 -3.09 -5.22 -23.55
N ALA A 355 -3.67 -6.41 -23.76
CA ALA A 355 -4.27 -6.77 -25.06
C ALA A 355 -5.54 -5.96 -25.39
N ILE A 356 -6.22 -5.43 -24.37
CA ILE A 356 -7.37 -4.53 -24.51
C ILE A 356 -6.88 -3.11 -24.79
N ALA A 357 -5.95 -2.62 -24.00
CA ALA A 357 -5.39 -1.27 -24.07
C ALA A 357 -4.76 -0.95 -25.45
N GLU A 358 -4.02 -1.89 -26.02
CA GLU A 358 -3.40 -1.74 -27.36
C GLU A 358 -4.40 -1.49 -28.50
N LYS A 359 -5.65 -1.89 -28.31
CA LYS A 359 -6.72 -1.76 -29.32
C LYS A 359 -7.71 -0.63 -29.00
N LEU A 360 -7.62 -0.11 -27.78
CA LEU A 360 -8.57 0.88 -27.28
C LEU A 360 -8.12 2.28 -27.71
N GLU A 361 -9.01 2.98 -28.38
CA GLU A 361 -8.84 4.39 -28.73
C GLU A 361 -10.02 5.18 -28.18
N ILE A 362 -9.74 6.12 -27.28
CA ILE A 362 -10.74 6.97 -26.62
C ILE A 362 -10.64 8.37 -27.21
N VAL A 363 -11.75 8.88 -27.71
CA VAL A 363 -11.87 10.25 -28.23
C VAL A 363 -12.65 11.08 -27.21
N LEU A 364 -12.04 12.12 -26.70
CA LEU A 364 -12.56 13.02 -25.66
C LEU A 364 -12.72 14.45 -26.18
#